data_02cbb1e3c76818decf3dbcb0d894c717
#
_entry.id   02cbb1e3c76818decf3dbcb0d894c717
#
_cell.length_a   1.000
_cell.length_b   1.000
_cell.length_c   1.000
_cell.angle_alpha   90.00
_cell.angle_beta   90.00
_cell.angle_gamma   90.00
#
_symmetry.space_group_name_H-M   'P 1'
#
loop_
_entity.id
_entity.type
_entity.pdbx_description
1 polymer ?
#
loop_
_entity_poly.entity_id
_entity_poly.type
_entity_poly.pdbx_seq_one_letter_code
_entity_poly.pdbx_strand_id
1 'polypeptide(L)'
;MEQTAKEMEVSKGTEMEKIVEANFKGECTEVGMYMAMARLAQRDGLPEVAEVLKTIAGEEAEHAAMFAEMNGLIKPTLKENLEMMIKGETIANKEKKEAASRAEEFNIDPAHHFFDESSRDEARHAWMLKGVMKRYF
;
A
#
# COMPACT_ATOMS: atom_id res chain seq x y z
N MET A 1 17.04 21.05 -3.70
CA MET A 1 15.75 20.58 -4.22
C MET A 1 15.80 20.03 -5.66
N GLU A 2 16.73 20.49 -6.50
CA GLU A 2 16.95 19.89 -7.83
C GLU A 2 17.64 18.51 -7.80
N GLN A 3 18.32 18.17 -6.71
CA GLN A 3 19.03 16.91 -6.57
C GLN A 3 18.10 15.70 -6.38
N THR A 4 16.99 15.88 -5.69
CA THR A 4 16.00 14.83 -5.43
C THR A 4 15.27 14.33 -6.68
N ALA A 5 15.01 15.20 -7.65
CA ALA A 5 14.36 14.79 -8.90
C ALA A 5 15.25 13.93 -9.80
N LYS A 6 16.58 14.04 -9.68
CA LYS A 6 17.55 13.22 -10.43
C LYS A 6 17.84 11.86 -9.79
N GLU A 7 17.62 11.74 -8.49
CA GLU A 7 17.74 10.47 -7.75
C GLU A 7 16.48 9.61 -7.90
N MET A 8 15.35 10.24 -8.17
CA MET A 8 14.13 9.56 -8.57
C MET A 8 14.25 9.14 -10.05
N GLU A 9 13.78 7.96 -10.35
CA GLU A 9 13.80 7.38 -11.70
C GLU A 9 15.19 6.91 -12.19
N VAL A 10 16.15 6.70 -11.30
CA VAL A 10 17.52 6.29 -11.71
C VAL A 10 17.57 4.96 -12.45
N SER A 11 16.65 4.06 -12.20
CA SER A 11 16.56 2.76 -12.86
C SER A 11 15.59 2.72 -14.04
N LYS A 12 14.70 3.70 -14.15
CA LYS A 12 13.71 3.77 -15.23
C LYS A 12 14.39 3.92 -16.59
N GLY A 13 13.98 3.08 -17.57
CA GLY A 13 14.58 3.04 -18.91
C GLY A 13 15.93 2.37 -18.98
N THR A 14 16.43 1.79 -17.89
CA THR A 14 17.70 1.05 -17.83
C THR A 14 17.44 -0.47 -17.77
N GLU A 15 18.52 -1.26 -17.86
CA GLU A 15 18.44 -2.72 -17.69
C GLU A 15 18.00 -3.12 -16.27
N MET A 16 18.12 -2.21 -15.29
CA MET A 16 17.72 -2.43 -13.92
C MET A 16 16.21 -2.27 -13.67
N GLU A 17 15.48 -1.63 -14.58
CA GLU A 17 14.06 -1.31 -14.38
C GLU A 17 13.22 -2.54 -14.00
N LYS A 18 13.37 -3.64 -14.74
CA LYS A 18 12.62 -4.89 -14.48
C LYS A 18 13.03 -5.55 -13.17
N ILE A 19 14.30 -5.48 -12.82
CA ILE A 19 14.82 -6.02 -11.56
C ILE A 19 14.24 -5.23 -10.39
N VAL A 20 14.26 -3.90 -10.49
CA VAL A 20 13.68 -3.01 -9.47
C VAL A 20 12.17 -3.20 -9.35
N GLU A 21 11.46 -3.34 -10.48
CA GLU A 21 10.02 -3.64 -10.47
C GLU A 21 9.69 -4.93 -9.74
N ALA A 22 10.44 -6.00 -10.02
CA ALA A 22 10.25 -7.30 -9.36
C ALA A 22 10.53 -7.20 -7.86
N ASN A 23 11.57 -6.46 -7.45
CA ASN A 23 11.88 -6.24 -6.05
C ASN A 23 10.82 -5.38 -5.36
N PHE A 24 10.32 -4.32 -6.00
CA PHE A 24 9.20 -3.54 -5.48
C PHE A 24 7.99 -4.42 -5.15
N LYS A 25 7.59 -5.27 -6.08
CA LYS A 25 6.47 -6.21 -5.88
C LYS A 25 6.75 -7.22 -4.77
N GLY A 26 7.98 -7.73 -4.72
CA GLY A 26 8.43 -8.65 -3.67
C GLY A 26 8.36 -8.01 -2.29
N GLU A 27 8.89 -6.81 -2.12
CA GLU A 27 8.85 -6.07 -0.86
C GLU A 27 7.41 -5.78 -0.41
N CYS A 28 6.54 -5.34 -1.31
CA CYS A 28 5.13 -5.11 -0.99
C CYS A 28 4.43 -6.39 -0.53
N THR A 29 4.74 -7.53 -1.16
CA THR A 29 4.22 -8.84 -0.76
C THR A 29 4.74 -9.22 0.63
N GLU A 30 6.02 -9.01 0.91
CA GLU A 30 6.62 -9.32 2.20
C GLU A 30 6.04 -8.51 3.34
N VAL A 31 5.72 -7.23 3.13
CA VAL A 31 5.00 -6.40 4.13
C VAL A 31 3.73 -7.10 4.57
N GLY A 32 2.88 -7.52 3.63
CA GLY A 32 1.64 -8.22 3.93
C GLY A 32 1.86 -9.56 4.62
N MET A 33 2.84 -10.33 4.17
CA MET A 33 3.16 -11.64 4.73
C MET A 33 3.66 -11.53 6.18
N TYR A 34 4.61 -10.64 6.46
CA TYR A 34 5.12 -10.43 7.82
C TYR A 34 4.03 -9.92 8.77
N MET A 35 3.16 -9.04 8.31
CA MET A 35 2.02 -8.57 9.11
C MET A 35 1.03 -9.71 9.42
N ALA A 36 0.75 -10.58 8.46
CA ALA A 36 -0.11 -11.76 8.66
C ALA A 36 0.53 -12.75 9.65
N MET A 37 1.85 -12.99 9.54
CA MET A 37 2.60 -13.82 10.47
C MET A 37 2.60 -13.22 11.89
N ALA A 38 2.70 -11.89 12.01
CA ALA A 38 2.61 -11.22 13.31
C ALA A 38 1.25 -11.46 13.97
N ARG A 39 0.16 -11.43 13.20
CA ARG A 39 -1.19 -11.77 13.70
C ARG A 39 -1.27 -13.22 14.17
N LEU A 40 -0.64 -14.13 13.45
CA LEU A 40 -0.55 -15.54 13.86
C LEU A 40 0.22 -15.67 15.17
N ALA A 41 1.38 -15.03 15.28
CA ALA A 41 2.19 -15.04 16.49
C ALA A 41 1.42 -14.51 17.71
N GLN A 42 0.61 -13.46 17.54
CA GLN A 42 -0.26 -12.95 18.60
C GLN A 42 -1.30 -13.99 19.04
N ARG A 43 -1.95 -14.66 18.08
CA ARG A 43 -2.90 -15.74 18.41
C ARG A 43 -2.27 -16.93 19.10
N ASP A 44 -1.01 -17.20 18.78
CA ASP A 44 -0.22 -18.28 19.40
C ASP A 44 0.35 -17.88 20.78
N GLY A 45 0.07 -16.67 21.26
CA GLY A 45 0.58 -16.20 22.55
C GLY A 45 2.06 -15.82 22.54
N LEU A 46 2.59 -15.42 21.38
CA LEU A 46 3.99 -15.04 21.16
C LEU A 46 4.11 -13.56 20.77
N PRO A 47 3.73 -12.62 21.67
CA PRO A 47 3.71 -11.20 21.32
C PRO A 47 5.08 -10.63 20.97
N GLU A 48 6.15 -11.15 21.54
CA GLU A 48 7.53 -10.72 21.27
C GLU A 48 7.94 -11.08 19.84
N VAL A 49 7.52 -12.25 19.35
CA VAL A 49 7.72 -12.66 17.96
C VAL A 49 6.94 -11.74 17.02
N ALA A 50 5.70 -11.40 17.39
CA ALA A 50 4.88 -10.46 16.61
C ALA A 50 5.58 -9.10 16.44
N GLU A 51 6.21 -8.57 17.48
CA GLU A 51 6.93 -7.29 17.39
C GLU A 51 8.15 -7.35 16.47
N VAL A 52 8.90 -8.45 16.47
CA VAL A 52 10.00 -8.66 15.51
C VAL A 52 9.47 -8.66 14.08
N LEU A 53 8.39 -9.40 13.83
CA LEU A 53 7.80 -9.51 12.49
C LEU A 53 7.25 -8.16 11.99
N LYS A 54 6.64 -7.37 12.85
CA LYS A 54 6.18 -6.00 12.51
C LYS A 54 7.36 -5.07 12.19
N THR A 55 8.46 -5.20 12.91
CA THR A 55 9.67 -4.42 12.65
C THR A 55 10.21 -4.73 11.26
N ILE A 56 10.30 -6.01 10.91
CA ILE A 56 10.72 -6.43 9.56
C ILE A 56 9.76 -5.87 8.51
N ALA A 57 8.44 -6.00 8.73
CA ALA A 57 7.44 -5.45 7.79
C ALA A 57 7.64 -3.95 7.54
N GLY A 58 7.98 -3.18 8.58
CA GLY A 58 8.28 -1.76 8.45
C GLY A 58 9.52 -1.49 7.60
N GLU A 59 10.57 -2.29 7.76
CA GLU A 59 11.80 -2.18 6.95
C GLU A 59 11.53 -2.55 5.49
N GLU A 60 10.76 -3.61 5.24
CA GLU A 60 10.37 -3.99 3.87
C GLU A 60 9.52 -2.90 3.20
N ALA A 61 8.67 -2.19 3.96
CA ALA A 61 7.93 -1.05 3.44
C ALA A 61 8.86 0.10 3.01
N GLU A 62 9.93 0.36 3.73
CA GLU A 62 10.93 1.36 3.34
C GLU A 62 11.72 0.93 2.11
N HIS A 63 12.08 -0.34 2.00
CA HIS A 63 12.70 -0.89 0.79
C HIS A 63 11.78 -0.71 -0.42
N ALA A 64 10.50 -1.04 -0.28
CA ALA A 64 9.51 -0.83 -1.35
C ALA A 64 9.44 0.64 -1.78
N ALA A 65 9.43 1.57 -0.83
CA ALA A 65 9.42 3.00 -1.11
C ALA A 65 10.64 3.44 -1.95
N MET A 66 11.82 2.95 -1.61
CA MET A 66 13.04 3.24 -2.36
C MET A 66 12.98 2.69 -3.80
N PHE A 67 12.51 1.47 -3.97
CA PHE A 67 12.32 0.89 -5.31
C PHE A 67 11.27 1.64 -6.12
N ALA A 68 10.19 2.11 -5.48
CA ALA A 68 9.19 2.95 -6.14
C ALA A 68 9.79 4.25 -6.67
N GLU A 69 10.63 4.91 -5.88
CA GLU A 69 11.35 6.12 -6.32
C GLU A 69 12.30 5.82 -7.48
N MET A 70 13.10 4.75 -7.37
CA MET A 70 14.08 4.36 -8.38
C MET A 70 13.44 4.10 -9.75
N ASN A 71 12.24 3.56 -9.80
CA ASN A 71 11.51 3.29 -11.05
C ASN A 71 10.52 4.40 -11.44
N GLY A 72 10.53 5.53 -10.76
CA GLY A 72 9.68 6.66 -11.12
C GLY A 72 8.18 6.40 -10.96
N LEU A 73 7.80 5.55 -9.99
CA LEU A 73 6.37 5.31 -9.68
C LEU A 73 5.75 6.50 -8.95
N ILE A 74 6.58 7.33 -8.34
CA ILE A 74 6.15 8.56 -7.68
C ILE A 74 6.22 9.71 -8.69
N LYS A 75 5.15 10.50 -8.79
CA LYS A 75 5.08 11.68 -9.65
C LYS A 75 6.01 12.80 -9.13
N PRO A 76 6.40 13.76 -10.00
CA PRO A 76 7.34 14.81 -9.62
C PRO A 76 6.89 15.68 -8.45
N THR A 77 5.58 15.90 -8.28
CA THR A 77 5.06 16.72 -7.17
C THR A 77 4.18 15.91 -6.22
N LEU A 78 4.21 16.26 -4.95
CA LEU A 78 3.35 15.63 -3.96
C LEU A 78 1.86 15.82 -4.30
N LYS A 79 1.50 16.97 -4.83
CA LYS A 79 0.13 17.25 -5.27
C LYS A 79 -0.38 16.24 -6.29
N GLU A 80 0.39 15.98 -7.33
CA GLU A 80 0.05 14.98 -8.35
C GLU A 80 -0.09 13.58 -7.77
N ASN A 81 0.79 13.21 -6.83
CA ASN A 81 0.70 11.92 -6.13
C ASN A 81 -0.58 11.82 -5.29
N LEU A 82 -0.92 12.87 -4.55
CA LEU A 82 -2.15 12.91 -3.76
C LEU A 82 -3.40 12.79 -4.64
N GLU A 83 -3.42 13.50 -5.78
CA GLU A 83 -4.52 13.40 -6.76
C GLU A 83 -4.66 11.97 -7.30
N MET A 84 -3.56 11.33 -7.64
CA MET A 84 -3.52 9.94 -8.10
C MET A 84 -4.06 8.98 -7.04
N MET A 85 -3.63 9.14 -5.80
CA MET A 85 -4.06 8.28 -4.70
C MET A 85 -5.52 8.49 -4.30
N ILE A 86 -6.04 9.71 -4.35
CA ILE A 86 -7.47 9.99 -4.14
C ILE A 86 -8.32 9.22 -5.14
N LYS A 87 -7.93 9.21 -6.41
CA LYS A 87 -8.61 8.43 -7.45
C LYS A 87 -8.54 6.93 -7.14
N GLY A 88 -7.37 6.45 -6.78
CA GLY A 88 -7.15 5.04 -6.43
C GLY A 88 -8.02 4.60 -5.25
N GLU A 89 -8.05 5.37 -4.17
CA GLU A 89 -8.87 5.08 -2.99
C GLU A 89 -10.38 5.08 -3.32
N THR A 90 -10.81 6.01 -4.16
CA THR A 90 -12.21 6.10 -4.60
C THR A 90 -12.62 4.87 -5.41
N ILE A 91 -11.77 4.42 -6.32
CA ILE A 91 -11.99 3.21 -7.12
C ILE A 91 -11.97 1.98 -6.20
N ALA A 92 -10.98 1.88 -5.31
CA ALA A 92 -10.86 0.77 -4.37
C ALA A 92 -12.08 0.65 -3.44
N ASN A 93 -12.63 1.77 -2.98
CA ASN A 93 -13.88 1.78 -2.20
C ASN A 93 -15.02 1.11 -2.98
N LYS A 94 -15.21 1.47 -4.23
CA LYS A 94 -16.25 0.90 -5.09
C LYS A 94 -16.04 -0.60 -5.33
N GLU A 95 -14.84 -0.98 -5.76
CA GLU A 95 -14.49 -2.36 -6.07
C GLU A 95 -14.64 -3.28 -4.85
N LYS A 96 -14.23 -2.81 -3.68
CA LYS A 96 -14.37 -3.57 -2.44
C LYS A 96 -15.81 -3.72 -1.99
N LYS A 97 -16.68 -2.72 -2.23
CA LYS A 97 -18.12 -2.85 -2.02
C LYS A 97 -18.73 -3.94 -2.90
N GLU A 98 -18.35 -3.95 -4.17
CA GLU A 98 -18.79 -5.00 -5.11
C GLU A 98 -18.28 -6.37 -4.68
N ALA A 99 -17.02 -6.46 -4.24
CA ALA A 99 -16.46 -7.71 -3.72
C ALA A 99 -17.19 -8.20 -2.45
N ALA A 100 -17.57 -7.29 -1.55
CA ALA A 100 -18.35 -7.62 -0.36
C ALA A 100 -19.69 -8.25 -0.73
N SER A 101 -20.40 -7.67 -1.70
CA SER A 101 -21.68 -8.21 -2.19
C SER A 101 -21.50 -9.59 -2.82
N ARG A 102 -20.43 -9.79 -3.60
CA ARG A 102 -20.15 -11.10 -4.19
C ARG A 102 -19.80 -12.15 -3.15
N ALA A 103 -19.03 -11.77 -2.12
CA ALA A 103 -18.73 -12.68 -1.02
C ALA A 103 -19.98 -13.13 -0.28
N GLU A 104 -20.98 -12.23 -0.13
CA GLU A 104 -22.28 -12.57 0.43
C GLU A 104 -23.02 -13.58 -0.46
N GLU A 105 -23.06 -13.39 -1.77
CA GLU A 105 -23.65 -14.32 -2.72
C GLU A 105 -23.02 -15.72 -2.66
N PHE A 106 -21.70 -15.80 -2.40
CA PHE A 106 -20.99 -17.07 -2.25
C PHE A 106 -21.05 -17.64 -0.82
N ASN A 107 -21.76 -17.00 0.11
CA ASN A 107 -21.88 -17.38 1.52
C ASN A 107 -20.51 -17.42 2.25
N ILE A 108 -19.62 -16.49 1.94
CA ILE A 108 -18.32 -16.36 2.60
C ILE A 108 -18.39 -15.15 3.55
N ASP A 109 -19.04 -15.30 4.68
CA ASP A 109 -19.31 -14.22 5.62
C ASP A 109 -18.04 -13.48 6.11
N PRO A 110 -16.94 -14.15 6.47
CA PRO A 110 -15.72 -13.42 6.87
C PRO A 110 -15.16 -12.53 5.76
N ALA A 111 -15.23 -12.97 4.49
CA ALA A 111 -14.78 -12.16 3.36
C ALA A 111 -15.74 -10.99 3.12
N HIS A 112 -17.06 -11.20 3.22
CA HIS A 112 -18.05 -10.12 3.13
C HIS A 112 -17.75 -9.02 4.16
N HIS A 113 -17.61 -9.39 5.42
CA HIS A 113 -17.32 -8.43 6.50
C HIS A 113 -16.03 -7.67 6.29
N PHE A 114 -14.96 -8.36 5.91
CA PHE A 114 -13.67 -7.72 5.69
C PHE A 114 -13.66 -6.78 4.49
N PHE A 115 -14.25 -7.17 3.36
CA PHE A 115 -14.37 -6.29 2.20
C PHE A 115 -15.23 -5.06 2.49
N ASP A 116 -16.34 -5.23 3.23
CA ASP A 116 -17.18 -4.10 3.61
C ASP A 116 -16.45 -3.12 4.53
N GLU A 117 -15.77 -3.61 5.54
CA GLU A 117 -14.94 -2.80 6.44
C GLU A 117 -13.83 -2.10 5.67
N SER A 118 -13.07 -2.84 4.87
CA SER A 118 -11.99 -2.31 4.05
C SER A 118 -12.50 -1.25 3.06
N SER A 119 -13.68 -1.43 2.47
CA SER A 119 -14.26 -0.43 1.56
C SER A 119 -14.52 0.91 2.25
N ARG A 120 -14.94 0.88 3.51
CA ARG A 120 -15.13 2.10 4.33
C ARG A 120 -13.79 2.75 4.67
N ASP A 121 -12.76 1.97 4.93
CA ASP A 121 -11.41 2.48 5.14
C ASP A 121 -10.90 3.21 3.90
N GLU A 122 -11.11 2.67 2.70
CA GLU A 122 -10.70 3.33 1.45
C GLU A 122 -11.44 4.67 1.25
N ALA A 123 -12.73 4.73 1.59
CA ALA A 123 -13.48 5.99 1.56
C ALA A 123 -12.90 7.01 2.56
N ARG A 124 -12.55 6.58 3.76
CA ARG A 124 -11.91 7.41 4.78
C ARG A 124 -10.54 7.89 4.32
N HIS A 125 -9.72 7.03 3.71
CA HIS A 125 -8.43 7.41 3.14
C HIS A 125 -8.59 8.51 2.09
N ALA A 126 -9.55 8.38 1.18
CA ALA A 126 -9.83 9.42 0.19
C ALA A 126 -10.19 10.76 0.86
N TRP A 127 -10.99 10.76 1.92
CA TRP A 127 -11.32 11.96 2.69
C TRP A 127 -10.10 12.57 3.38
N MET A 128 -9.24 11.74 3.97
CA MET A 128 -8.00 12.20 4.61
C MET A 128 -7.09 12.89 3.59
N LEU A 129 -6.90 12.28 2.41
CA LEU A 129 -6.08 12.85 1.35
C LEU A 129 -6.68 14.14 0.79
N LYS A 130 -8.00 14.23 0.62
CA LYS A 130 -8.68 15.46 0.22
C LYS A 130 -8.49 16.57 1.26
N GLY A 131 -8.51 16.23 2.54
CA GLY A 131 -8.22 17.16 3.62
C GLY A 131 -6.81 17.74 3.54
N VAL A 132 -5.82 16.89 3.27
CA VAL A 132 -4.44 17.32 3.05
C VAL A 132 -4.34 18.24 1.82
N MET A 133 -4.97 17.86 0.72
CA MET A 133 -5.02 18.68 -0.50
C MET A 133 -5.58 20.06 -0.23
N LYS A 134 -6.72 20.14 0.43
CA LYS A 134 -7.38 21.41 0.75
C LYS A 134 -6.53 22.31 1.65
N ARG A 135 -5.73 21.71 2.55
CA ARG A 135 -4.93 22.47 3.51
C ARG A 135 -3.63 23.01 2.91
N TYR A 136 -2.97 22.26 2.03
CA TYR A 136 -1.61 22.55 1.60
C TYR A 136 -1.46 22.91 0.12
N PHE A 137 -2.45 22.65 -0.69
CA PHE A 137 -2.44 22.87 -2.15
C PHE A 137 -3.73 23.51 -2.66
#